data_bcf2a5b579ebd68c4475fb02bed6bd66
#
_entry.id   bcf2a5b579ebd68c4475fb02bed6bd66
#
_cell.length_a   1.000
_cell.length_b   1.000
_cell.length_c   1.000
_cell.angle_alpha   90.00
_cell.angle_beta   90.00
_cell.angle_gamma   90.00
#
_symmetry.space_group_name_H-M   'P 1'
#
loop_
_entity.id
_entity.type
_entity.pdbx_description
1 polymer ?
#
loop_
_entity_poly.entity_id
_entity_poly.type
_entity_poly.pdbx_seq_one_letter_code
_entity_poly.pdbx_strand_id
1 'polypeptide(L)'
;MKKTFIMAAACCLLLSSCGGMTGIGTGTGATTGSQTTNSGSSVSNTAGVLGNIFSSVIGLDKLTQKSIIKTWKYNGPGVAFTSENLLAKAGGEIAANKIEESLSEHYNKLGMSASNTYIEFKEDGTFAAKIKGKSWNGTYTFSESDGQLQLHGLLLNLNGYLKKETKGISLLFESKKLLTLIQTMSAFSGSQQASAIGEIAKNYDGVRLGFDLK
;
A
#
# COMPACT_ATOMS: atom_id res chain seq x y z
N MET A 1 -23.71 -48.64 -2.62
CA MET A 1 -22.78 -49.63 -2.06
C MET A 1 -21.87 -48.92 -1.08
N LYS A 2 -21.99 -49.37 0.16
CA LYS A 2 -21.27 -48.90 1.35
C LYS A 2 -19.78 -49.30 1.23
N LYS A 3 -18.86 -48.48 1.72
CA LYS A 3 -17.72 -48.93 2.53
C LYS A 3 -17.09 -47.75 3.28
N THR A 4 -17.42 -47.69 4.52
CA THR A 4 -16.72 -47.09 5.66
C THR A 4 -15.39 -47.82 5.88
N PHE A 5 -14.33 -47.05 6.23
CA PHE A 5 -13.28 -47.56 7.09
C PHE A 5 -12.82 -46.47 8.07
N ILE A 6 -12.98 -46.85 9.30
CA ILE A 6 -12.58 -46.25 10.57
C ILE A 6 -11.19 -46.79 10.95
N MET A 7 -10.44 -46.02 11.67
CA MET A 7 -9.50 -46.32 12.75
C MET A 7 -8.23 -45.48 12.63
N ALA A 8 -7.88 -44.73 13.53
CA ALA A 8 -7.77 -44.71 14.99
C ALA A 8 -6.31 -44.57 15.42
N ALA A 9 -6.18 -43.77 16.45
CA ALA A 9 -5.21 -43.79 17.56
C ALA A 9 -3.81 -43.21 17.31
N ALA A 10 -3.52 -42.07 17.90
CA ALA A 10 -2.99 -41.84 19.26
C ALA A 10 -1.49 -42.13 19.39
N CYS A 11 -0.72 -41.10 19.74
CA CYS A 11 0.15 -41.17 20.91
C CYS A 11 0.75 -39.81 21.27
N CYS A 12 0.52 -39.41 22.48
CA CYS A 12 1.16 -38.36 23.24
C CYS A 12 2.66 -38.61 23.38
N LEU A 13 3.46 -37.54 23.45
CA LEU A 13 4.57 -37.50 24.40
C LEU A 13 4.92 -36.03 24.71
N LEU A 14 4.71 -35.72 25.95
CA LEU A 14 5.18 -34.56 26.69
C LEU A 14 6.70 -34.64 26.87
N LEU A 15 7.40 -33.54 26.65
CA LEU A 15 8.67 -33.29 27.34
C LEU A 15 8.72 -31.83 27.73
N SER A 16 8.40 -31.62 28.96
CA SER A 16 8.76 -30.44 29.76
C SER A 16 10.27 -30.44 30.00
N SER A 17 10.93 -29.30 29.74
CA SER A 17 12.22 -29.02 30.32
C SER A 17 12.19 -27.64 30.95
N CYS A 18 12.13 -27.67 32.24
CA CYS A 18 12.32 -26.57 33.16
C CYS A 18 13.83 -26.40 33.38
N GLY A 19 14.31 -25.18 33.28
CA GLY A 19 15.68 -24.83 33.62
C GLY A 19 15.74 -23.38 34.08
N GLY A 20 15.46 -23.16 35.34
CA GLY A 20 15.66 -21.89 36.00
C GLY A 20 17.13 -21.70 36.39
N MET A 21 17.57 -20.45 36.41
CA MET A 21 18.71 -20.03 37.22
C MET A 21 18.55 -18.56 37.61
N THR A 22 18.36 -18.39 38.86
CA THR A 22 18.38 -17.14 39.62
C THR A 22 19.79 -16.56 39.66
N GLY A 23 19.91 -15.25 39.52
CA GLY A 23 21.12 -14.51 39.80
C GLY A 23 20.79 -13.07 40.16
N ILE A 24 20.68 -12.84 41.48
CA ILE A 24 20.61 -11.53 42.10
C ILE A 24 22.03 -10.93 42.09
N GLY A 25 22.15 -9.69 41.64
CA GLY A 25 23.38 -8.93 41.73
C GLY A 25 23.10 -7.42 41.69
N THR A 26 22.95 -6.83 42.85
CA THR A 26 22.99 -5.39 43.08
C THR A 26 24.40 -4.84 42.82
N GLY A 27 24.49 -3.72 42.10
CA GLY A 27 25.75 -3.00 41.94
C GLY A 27 25.55 -1.65 41.22
N THR A 28 25.53 -0.61 42.01
CA THR A 28 25.65 0.81 41.63
C THR A 28 27.00 1.10 40.97
N GLY A 29 27.01 1.96 39.92
CA GLY A 29 28.22 2.56 39.42
C GLY A 29 28.06 3.28 38.10
N ALA A 30 28.08 4.59 38.15
CA ALA A 30 28.16 5.49 37.00
C ALA A 30 29.50 5.35 36.24
N THR A 31 29.50 5.58 34.98
CA THR A 31 30.34 6.52 34.19
C THR A 31 30.46 6.12 32.72
N THR A 32 30.09 7.05 31.88
CA THR A 32 30.75 7.55 30.64
C THR A 32 31.59 6.57 29.81
N GLY A 33 31.21 6.41 28.56
CA GLY A 33 32.07 5.81 27.56
C GLY A 33 31.43 5.81 26.16
N SER A 34 31.58 6.92 25.45
CA SER A 34 31.37 6.97 23.99
C SER A 34 32.23 5.91 23.29
N GLN A 35 31.64 5.08 22.47
CA GLN A 35 32.36 4.54 21.33
C GLN A 35 31.44 4.44 20.13
N THR A 36 31.63 5.40 19.27
CA THR A 36 31.24 5.42 17.87
C THR A 36 31.93 4.28 17.12
N THR A 37 31.17 3.34 16.60
CA THR A 37 31.63 2.53 15.49
C THR A 37 30.73 2.81 14.29
N ASN A 38 31.24 3.69 13.42
CA ASN A 38 30.79 3.82 12.07
C ASN A 38 30.93 2.47 11.35
N SER A 39 29.81 1.89 10.98
CA SER A 39 29.73 1.00 9.82
C SER A 39 28.67 1.57 8.92
N GLY A 40 29.12 2.29 7.91
CA GLY A 40 28.29 2.81 6.85
C GLY A 40 27.64 1.66 6.09
N SER A 41 26.35 1.59 6.18
CA SER A 41 25.49 0.93 5.23
C SER A 41 24.32 1.88 5.01
N SER A 42 24.18 2.26 3.76
CA SER A 42 23.14 3.15 3.22
C SER A 42 21.72 2.59 3.46
N VAL A 43 21.21 2.78 4.67
CA VAL A 43 19.85 2.36 5.08
C VAL A 43 18.86 3.53 5.06
N SER A 44 19.27 4.69 4.51
CA SER A 44 18.51 5.92 4.67
C SER A 44 17.23 6.03 3.83
N ASN A 45 17.02 5.16 2.83
CA ASN A 45 15.80 5.22 1.99
C ASN A 45 14.75 4.17 2.37
N THR A 46 15.16 3.09 3.01
CA THR A 46 14.32 1.95 3.36
C THR A 46 13.37 2.26 4.52
N ALA A 47 13.86 2.97 5.53
CA ALA A 47 13.05 3.36 6.70
C ALA A 47 11.88 4.32 6.34
N GLY A 48 12.04 5.11 5.27
CA GLY A 48 10.99 5.99 4.78
C GLY A 48 9.83 5.25 4.11
N VAL A 49 10.16 4.20 3.35
CA VAL A 49 9.14 3.38 2.66
C VAL A 49 8.37 2.52 3.64
N LEU A 50 9.04 1.88 4.59
CA LEU A 50 8.37 1.11 5.65
C LEU A 50 7.48 2.00 6.52
N GLY A 51 7.96 3.17 6.92
CA GLY A 51 7.17 4.12 7.70
C GLY A 51 5.86 4.48 7.01
N ASN A 52 5.88 4.64 5.69
CA ASN A 52 4.70 4.96 4.91
C ASN A 52 3.74 3.78 4.74
N ILE A 53 4.25 2.56 4.61
CA ILE A 53 3.43 1.35 4.53
C ILE A 53 2.77 1.07 5.89
N PHE A 54 3.50 1.20 6.99
CA PHE A 54 2.98 0.95 8.34
C PHE A 54 2.05 2.04 8.86
N SER A 55 2.29 3.32 8.57
CA SER A 55 1.43 4.41 9.02
C SER A 55 -0.01 4.30 8.50
N SER A 56 -0.21 3.65 7.35
CA SER A 56 -1.55 3.41 6.79
C SER A 56 -2.35 2.36 7.57
N VAL A 57 -1.68 1.42 8.22
CA VAL A 57 -2.33 0.38 9.05
C VAL A 57 -2.68 0.93 10.44
N ILE A 58 -1.87 1.83 10.97
CA ILE A 58 -1.99 2.31 12.36
C ILE A 58 -2.81 3.60 12.46
N GLY A 59 -3.14 4.25 11.36
CA GLY A 59 -4.01 5.44 11.32
C GLY A 59 -3.44 6.68 12.05
N LEU A 60 -2.11 6.76 12.20
CA LEU A 60 -1.44 7.83 12.94
C LEU A 60 -1.53 9.20 12.24
N ASP A 61 -1.72 9.20 10.91
CA ASP A 61 -1.80 10.41 10.10
C ASP A 61 -3.09 10.43 9.28
N LYS A 62 -4.16 10.90 9.89
CA LYS A 62 -5.45 11.01 9.21
C LYS A 62 -5.48 12.21 8.28
N LEU A 63 -5.94 11.96 7.06
CA LEU A 63 -6.33 13.03 6.14
C LEU A 63 -7.67 13.61 6.58
N THR A 64 -7.82 14.92 6.47
CA THR A 64 -9.10 15.60 6.66
C THR A 64 -9.67 16.03 5.31
N GLN A 65 -10.99 16.21 5.25
CA GLN A 65 -11.67 16.73 4.06
C GLN A 65 -10.98 17.99 3.54
N LYS A 66 -10.64 18.92 4.44
CA LYS A 66 -9.96 20.16 4.08
C LYS A 66 -8.54 19.94 3.52
N SER A 67 -7.83 18.93 4.03
CA SER A 67 -6.44 18.69 3.63
C SER A 67 -6.31 18.09 2.23
N ILE A 68 -7.37 17.46 1.71
CA ILE A 68 -7.37 16.88 0.37
C ILE A 68 -7.76 17.88 -0.72
N ILE A 69 -8.38 19.02 -0.35
CA ILE A 69 -8.88 20.03 -1.30
C ILE A 69 -7.73 20.80 -1.93
N LYS A 70 -7.22 20.30 -3.03
CA LYS A 70 -6.24 20.91 -3.93
C LYS A 70 -6.01 20.04 -5.17
N THR A 71 -5.16 20.49 -6.07
CA THR A 71 -4.67 19.71 -7.19
C THR A 71 -3.48 18.85 -6.77
N TRP A 72 -3.60 17.55 -6.96
CA TRP A 72 -2.60 16.54 -6.70
C TRP A 72 -2.05 15.98 -7.99
N LYS A 73 -0.75 16.09 -8.22
CA LYS A 73 -0.09 15.64 -9.45
C LYS A 73 0.61 14.30 -9.25
N TYR A 74 0.58 13.47 -10.26
CA TYR A 74 1.27 12.18 -10.27
C TYR A 74 2.76 12.32 -9.97
N ASN A 75 3.23 11.49 -9.06
CA ASN A 75 4.63 11.44 -8.63
C ASN A 75 5.26 10.04 -8.73
N GLY A 76 4.45 9.01 -8.85
CA GLY A 76 4.89 7.61 -8.92
C GLY A 76 3.76 6.62 -8.71
N PRO A 77 4.04 5.32 -8.75
CA PRO A 77 3.10 4.30 -8.33
C PRO A 77 2.88 4.36 -6.81
N GLY A 78 1.67 4.06 -6.38
CA GLY A 78 1.30 3.89 -4.97
C GLY A 78 1.00 2.42 -4.68
N VAL A 79 1.53 1.92 -3.57
CA VAL A 79 1.34 0.55 -3.10
C VAL A 79 1.05 0.56 -1.61
N ALA A 80 0.05 -0.19 -1.16
CA ALA A 80 -0.18 -0.43 0.25
C ALA A 80 -0.77 -1.83 0.48
N PHE A 81 -0.40 -2.44 1.60
CA PHE A 81 -1.03 -3.66 2.09
C PHE A 81 -2.11 -3.32 3.11
N THR A 82 -3.19 -4.08 3.14
CA THR A 82 -4.31 -3.85 4.04
C THR A 82 -4.04 -4.29 5.48
N SER A 83 -2.95 -5.04 5.72
CA SER A 83 -2.48 -5.40 7.06
C SER A 83 -0.99 -5.75 7.05
N GLU A 84 -0.37 -5.65 8.23
CA GLU A 84 1.03 -6.05 8.44
C GLU A 84 1.25 -7.55 8.19
N ASN A 85 0.28 -8.37 8.56
CA ASN A 85 0.35 -9.82 8.32
C ASN A 85 0.38 -10.14 6.82
N LEU A 86 -0.37 -9.42 6.00
CA LEU A 86 -0.36 -9.62 4.55
C LEU A 86 0.93 -9.12 3.93
N LEU A 87 1.48 -7.99 4.39
CA LEU A 87 2.79 -7.51 3.98
C LEU A 87 3.88 -8.52 4.32
N ALA A 88 3.91 -9.03 5.57
CA ALA A 88 4.89 -10.02 6.01
C ALA A 88 4.77 -11.33 5.21
N LYS A 89 3.55 -11.81 4.98
CA LYS A 89 3.26 -13.02 4.20
C LYS A 89 3.67 -12.88 2.73
N ALA A 90 3.60 -11.69 2.17
CA ALA A 90 4.05 -11.39 0.81
C ALA A 90 5.58 -11.36 0.67
N GLY A 91 6.32 -11.31 1.76
CA GLY A 91 7.79 -11.17 1.77
C GLY A 91 8.28 -9.80 2.22
N GLY A 92 7.43 -9.06 2.93
CA GLY A 92 7.78 -7.80 3.56
C GLY A 92 8.09 -6.68 2.56
N GLU A 93 9.06 -5.88 2.91
CA GLU A 93 9.51 -4.72 2.12
C GLU A 93 10.02 -5.10 0.72
N ILE A 94 10.70 -6.23 0.60
CA ILE A 94 11.25 -6.69 -0.69
C ILE A 94 10.11 -6.90 -1.69
N ALA A 95 8.98 -7.45 -1.25
CA ALA A 95 7.82 -7.62 -2.11
C ALA A 95 7.16 -6.29 -2.47
N ALA A 96 7.03 -5.37 -1.50
CA ALA A 96 6.50 -4.03 -1.75
C ALA A 96 7.31 -3.29 -2.81
N ASN A 97 8.64 -3.28 -2.68
CA ASN A 97 9.54 -2.64 -3.63
C ASN A 97 9.44 -3.24 -5.04
N LYS A 98 9.38 -4.58 -5.15
CA LYS A 98 9.21 -5.26 -6.45
C LYS A 98 7.88 -4.90 -7.12
N ILE A 99 6.80 -4.79 -6.35
CA ILE A 99 5.50 -4.38 -6.87
C ILE A 99 5.59 -2.93 -7.39
N GLU A 100 6.21 -2.05 -6.62
CA GLU A 100 6.38 -0.64 -6.97
C GLU A 100 7.23 -0.47 -8.24
N GLU A 101 8.37 -1.16 -8.35
CA GLU A 101 9.21 -1.19 -9.54
C GLU A 101 8.43 -1.68 -10.77
N SER A 102 7.72 -2.79 -10.64
CA SER A 102 6.90 -3.34 -11.72
C SER A 102 5.82 -2.36 -12.17
N LEU A 103 5.10 -1.73 -11.23
CA LEU A 103 4.10 -0.71 -11.56
C LEU A 103 4.74 0.51 -12.21
N SER A 104 5.90 0.96 -11.74
CA SER A 104 6.63 2.10 -12.30
C SER A 104 6.96 1.86 -13.76
N GLU A 105 7.49 0.69 -14.10
CA GLU A 105 7.77 0.33 -15.49
C GLU A 105 6.51 0.40 -16.37
N HIS A 106 5.39 -0.14 -15.87
CA HIS A 106 4.14 -0.15 -16.62
C HIS A 106 3.54 1.25 -16.77
N TYR A 107 3.58 2.08 -15.74
CA TYR A 107 3.11 3.46 -15.81
C TYR A 107 3.98 4.32 -16.74
N ASN A 108 5.30 4.09 -16.75
CA ASN A 108 6.22 4.72 -17.69
C ASN A 108 5.93 4.31 -19.13
N LYS A 109 5.70 3.02 -19.40
CA LYS A 109 5.29 2.51 -20.74
C LYS A 109 3.93 3.09 -21.17
N LEU A 110 3.03 3.38 -20.24
CA LEU A 110 1.78 4.09 -20.49
C LEU A 110 2.00 5.59 -20.74
N GLY A 111 3.19 6.12 -20.50
CA GLY A 111 3.51 7.54 -20.64
C GLY A 111 2.87 8.42 -19.59
N MET A 112 2.65 7.89 -18.38
CA MET A 112 2.11 8.67 -17.24
C MET A 112 3.15 9.65 -16.71
N SER A 113 2.74 10.86 -16.40
CA SER A 113 3.60 11.93 -15.90
C SER A 113 2.80 12.95 -15.11
N ALA A 114 3.47 13.79 -14.33
CA ALA A 114 2.84 14.88 -13.58
C ALA A 114 2.09 15.91 -14.47
N SER A 115 2.45 16.01 -15.75
CA SER A 115 1.81 16.93 -16.70
C SER A 115 0.50 16.40 -17.27
N ASN A 116 0.33 15.08 -17.32
CA ASN A 116 -0.83 14.45 -17.94
C ASN A 116 -1.66 13.57 -17.00
N THR A 117 -1.25 13.46 -15.73
CA THR A 117 -1.95 12.67 -14.72
C THR A 117 -2.02 13.45 -13.41
N TYR A 118 -3.22 13.82 -13.02
CA TYR A 118 -3.52 14.56 -11.78
C TYR A 118 -4.98 14.37 -11.36
N ILE A 119 -5.28 14.70 -10.13
CA ILE A 119 -6.65 14.83 -9.61
C ILE A 119 -6.75 16.09 -8.76
N GLU A 120 -7.82 16.83 -8.91
CA GLU A 120 -8.19 18.00 -8.12
C GLU A 120 -9.47 17.68 -7.36
N PHE A 121 -9.44 17.85 -6.05
CA PHE A 121 -10.62 17.83 -5.20
C PHE A 121 -11.02 19.26 -4.85
N LYS A 122 -12.31 19.57 -4.96
CA LYS A 122 -12.87 20.89 -4.71
C LYS A 122 -13.76 20.89 -3.48
N GLU A 123 -13.94 22.09 -2.92
CA GLU A 123 -14.78 22.28 -1.72
C GLU A 123 -16.25 21.93 -1.93
N ASP A 124 -16.74 22.07 -3.15
CA ASP A 124 -18.13 21.78 -3.54
C ASP A 124 -18.43 20.28 -3.67
N GLY A 125 -17.48 19.40 -3.30
CA GLY A 125 -17.62 17.95 -3.42
C GLY A 125 -17.45 17.43 -4.84
N THR A 126 -16.98 18.26 -5.78
CA THR A 126 -16.64 17.80 -7.13
C THR A 126 -15.15 17.49 -7.27
N PHE A 127 -14.82 16.63 -8.23
CA PHE A 127 -13.43 16.40 -8.61
C PHE A 127 -13.24 16.58 -10.12
N ALA A 128 -12.03 16.99 -10.49
CA ALA A 128 -11.55 17.00 -11.85
C ALA A 128 -10.25 16.21 -11.93
N ALA A 129 -10.20 15.20 -12.78
CA ALA A 129 -9.01 14.39 -12.95
C ALA A 129 -8.59 14.31 -14.41
N LYS A 130 -7.32 14.13 -14.62
CA LYS A 130 -6.75 13.75 -15.90
C LYS A 130 -5.86 12.54 -15.66
N ILE A 131 -6.07 11.49 -16.44
CA ILE A 131 -5.25 10.28 -16.38
C ILE A 131 -4.75 10.01 -17.80
N LYS A 132 -3.43 10.09 -17.97
CA LYS A 132 -2.81 9.97 -19.29
C LYS A 132 -3.44 10.91 -20.32
N GLY A 133 -3.77 12.12 -19.92
CA GLY A 133 -4.38 13.14 -20.76
C GLY A 133 -5.90 13.05 -20.96
N LYS A 134 -6.55 11.94 -20.57
CA LYS A 134 -8.01 11.83 -20.60
C LYS A 134 -8.66 12.43 -19.37
N SER A 135 -9.65 13.27 -19.57
CA SER A 135 -10.40 13.92 -18.51
C SER A 135 -11.43 13.00 -17.89
N TRP A 136 -11.58 13.05 -16.59
CA TRP A 136 -12.58 12.35 -15.80
C TRP A 136 -13.05 13.26 -14.67
N ASN A 137 -14.31 13.62 -14.67
CA ASN A 137 -14.89 14.58 -13.74
C ASN A 137 -16.12 13.96 -13.09
N GLY A 138 -16.47 14.46 -11.91
CA GLY A 138 -17.66 14.00 -11.19
C GLY A 138 -17.73 14.56 -9.78
N THR A 139 -18.42 13.86 -8.91
CA THR A 139 -18.52 14.16 -7.48
C THR A 139 -17.73 13.13 -6.67
N TYR A 140 -17.31 13.51 -5.47
CA TYR A 140 -16.65 12.60 -4.56
C TYR A 140 -17.22 12.69 -3.15
N THR A 141 -17.08 11.59 -2.42
CA THR A 141 -17.24 11.56 -0.96
C THR A 141 -15.98 10.98 -0.33
N PHE A 142 -15.56 11.56 0.79
CA PHE A 142 -14.37 11.12 1.51
C PHE A 142 -14.72 10.89 2.98
N SER A 143 -14.27 9.78 3.51
CA SER A 143 -14.42 9.40 4.92
C SER A 143 -13.09 9.57 5.65
N GLU A 144 -13.03 10.54 6.55
CA GLU A 144 -11.83 10.83 7.36
C GLU A 144 -11.48 9.70 8.33
N SER A 145 -12.48 8.86 8.70
CA SER A 145 -12.29 7.80 9.69
C SER A 145 -11.42 6.64 9.18
N ASP A 146 -11.57 6.28 7.91
CA ASP A 146 -10.96 5.11 7.28
C ASP A 146 -10.27 5.39 5.94
N GLY A 147 -10.25 6.66 5.53
CA GLY A 147 -9.62 7.09 4.28
C GLY A 147 -10.36 6.65 3.01
N GLN A 148 -11.59 6.12 3.13
CA GLN A 148 -12.36 5.71 1.95
C GLN A 148 -12.72 6.91 1.10
N LEU A 149 -12.53 6.75 -0.21
CA LEU A 149 -12.88 7.72 -1.23
C LEU A 149 -13.83 7.07 -2.23
N GLN A 150 -14.99 7.69 -2.45
CA GLN A 150 -15.91 7.29 -3.52
C GLN A 150 -15.87 8.36 -4.62
N LEU A 151 -15.61 7.93 -5.84
CA LEU A 151 -15.56 8.78 -7.02
C LEU A 151 -16.72 8.41 -7.94
N HIS A 152 -17.65 9.32 -8.14
CA HIS A 152 -18.82 9.18 -9.00
C HIS A 152 -18.61 10.04 -10.25
N GLY A 153 -18.04 9.46 -11.27
CA GLY A 153 -17.73 10.17 -12.51
C GLY A 153 -18.61 9.78 -13.67
N LEU A 154 -18.67 10.62 -14.68
CA LEU A 154 -19.46 10.38 -15.90
C LEU A 154 -19.05 9.11 -16.66
N LEU A 155 -17.77 8.73 -16.58
CA LEU A 155 -17.24 7.56 -17.29
C LEU A 155 -17.17 6.32 -16.40
N LEU A 156 -16.99 6.49 -15.11
CA LEU A 156 -16.67 5.41 -14.19
C LEU A 156 -16.95 5.81 -12.75
N ASN A 157 -17.54 4.90 -11.98
CA ASN A 157 -17.69 5.02 -10.53
C ASN A 157 -16.67 4.10 -9.86
N LEU A 158 -15.86 4.64 -8.95
CA LEU A 158 -14.82 3.89 -8.26
C LEU A 158 -14.78 4.19 -6.77
N ASN A 159 -14.57 3.16 -6.00
CA ASN A 159 -14.20 3.27 -4.60
C ASN A 159 -12.68 3.05 -4.48
N GLY A 160 -12.03 3.98 -3.84
CA GLY A 160 -10.60 3.97 -3.55
C GLY A 160 -10.34 4.33 -2.10
N TYR A 161 -9.08 4.58 -1.81
CA TYR A 161 -8.59 4.98 -0.49
C TYR A 161 -7.55 6.06 -0.65
N LEU A 162 -7.61 7.08 0.18
CA LEU A 162 -6.55 8.07 0.32
C LEU A 162 -5.72 7.73 1.56
N LYS A 163 -4.42 7.73 1.37
CA LYS A 163 -3.44 7.53 2.42
C LYS A 163 -2.51 8.74 2.46
N LYS A 164 -2.21 9.24 3.65
CA LYS A 164 -1.23 10.32 3.80
C LYS A 164 0.19 9.77 3.59
N GLU A 165 0.97 10.51 2.85
CA GLU A 165 2.39 10.24 2.63
C GLU A 165 3.22 11.40 3.22
N THR A 166 4.53 11.17 3.40
CA THR A 166 5.45 12.20 3.94
C THR A 166 5.43 13.49 3.11
N LYS A 167 5.26 13.38 1.80
CA LYS A 167 5.29 14.52 0.86
C LYS A 167 4.07 14.54 -0.08
N GLY A 168 2.93 14.02 0.36
CA GLY A 168 1.75 13.97 -0.50
C GLY A 168 0.66 13.05 0.01
N ILE A 169 -0.02 12.43 -0.91
CA ILE A 169 -1.03 11.39 -0.67
C ILE A 169 -0.85 10.24 -1.65
N SER A 170 -1.26 9.05 -1.26
CA SER A 170 -1.48 7.93 -2.19
C SER A 170 -2.98 7.77 -2.45
N LEU A 171 -3.35 7.73 -3.72
CA LEU A 171 -4.70 7.35 -4.17
C LEU A 171 -4.67 5.89 -4.60
N LEU A 172 -5.26 5.02 -3.82
CA LEU A 172 -5.16 3.57 -3.90
C LEU A 172 -6.49 2.93 -4.23
N PHE A 173 -6.44 1.84 -4.98
CA PHE A 173 -7.60 1.03 -5.38
C PHE A 173 -7.31 -0.45 -5.15
N GLU A 174 -8.35 -1.24 -5.01
CA GLU A 174 -8.21 -2.67 -5.21
C GLU A 174 -7.71 -2.95 -6.64
N SER A 175 -6.83 -3.92 -6.82
CA SER A 175 -6.12 -4.14 -8.08
C SER A 175 -7.05 -4.27 -9.30
N LYS A 176 -8.21 -4.93 -9.14
CA LYS A 176 -9.22 -5.04 -10.21
C LYS A 176 -9.82 -3.69 -10.59
N LYS A 177 -10.06 -2.81 -9.61
CA LYS A 177 -10.61 -1.47 -9.84
C LYS A 177 -9.58 -0.56 -10.52
N LEU A 178 -8.31 -0.65 -10.11
CA LEU A 178 -7.24 0.05 -10.80
C LEU A 178 -7.11 -0.39 -12.26
N LEU A 179 -7.19 -1.68 -12.52
CA LEU A 179 -7.17 -2.22 -13.88
C LEU A 179 -8.33 -1.64 -14.72
N THR A 180 -9.54 -1.62 -14.17
CA THR A 180 -10.71 -1.03 -14.82
C THR A 180 -10.49 0.46 -15.12
N LEU A 181 -9.95 1.22 -14.16
CA LEU A 181 -9.63 2.63 -14.35
C LEU A 181 -8.65 2.85 -15.51
N ILE A 182 -7.53 2.11 -15.50
CA ILE A 182 -6.52 2.23 -16.55
C ILE A 182 -7.07 1.82 -17.92
N GLN A 183 -7.85 0.75 -18.02
CA GLN A 183 -8.48 0.33 -19.27
C GLN A 183 -9.45 1.37 -19.79
N THR A 184 -10.32 1.91 -18.95
CA THR A 184 -11.28 2.95 -19.33
C THR A 184 -10.59 4.23 -19.80
N MET A 185 -9.53 4.64 -19.08
CA MET A 185 -8.80 5.87 -19.40
C MET A 185 -7.80 5.73 -20.55
N SER A 186 -7.34 4.52 -20.86
CA SER A 186 -6.28 4.33 -21.85
C SER A 186 -6.79 3.94 -23.24
N ALA A 187 -8.03 3.58 -23.41
CA ALA A 187 -8.53 2.93 -24.65
C ALA A 187 -7.72 1.66 -25.03
N PHE A 188 -7.02 1.05 -24.08
CA PHE A 188 -6.23 -0.15 -24.26
C PHE A 188 -7.05 -1.38 -23.86
N SER A 189 -7.79 -1.92 -24.78
CA SER A 189 -8.27 -3.29 -24.69
C SER A 189 -7.09 -4.22 -25.07
N GLY A 190 -6.63 -5.04 -24.12
CA GLY A 190 -5.73 -6.17 -24.41
C GLY A 190 -4.23 -5.91 -24.36
N SER A 191 -3.75 -4.86 -23.69
CA SER A 191 -2.30 -4.61 -23.62
C SER A 191 -1.60 -5.41 -22.50
N GLN A 192 -0.33 -5.71 -22.70
CA GLN A 192 0.56 -6.34 -21.71
C GLN A 192 0.56 -5.63 -20.34
N GLN A 193 0.25 -4.33 -20.31
CA GLN A 193 0.18 -3.53 -19.09
C GLN A 193 -1.03 -3.90 -18.20
N ALA A 194 -2.12 -4.35 -18.82
CA ALA A 194 -3.27 -4.86 -18.09
C ALA A 194 -2.96 -6.22 -17.43
N SER A 195 -2.11 -7.06 -18.06
CA SER A 195 -1.73 -8.35 -17.50
C SER A 195 -0.86 -8.22 -16.27
N ALA A 196 0.04 -7.23 -16.19
CA ALA A 196 0.91 -7.04 -15.04
C ALA A 196 0.16 -6.66 -13.76
N ILE A 197 -0.82 -5.75 -13.84
CA ILE A 197 -1.69 -5.44 -12.70
C ILE A 197 -2.50 -6.68 -12.31
N GLY A 198 -2.93 -7.46 -13.29
CA GLY A 198 -3.61 -8.74 -13.07
C GLY A 198 -2.73 -9.78 -12.39
N GLU A 199 -1.46 -9.85 -12.71
CA GLU A 199 -0.48 -10.74 -12.07
C GLU A 199 -0.19 -10.34 -10.64
N ILE A 200 0.00 -9.05 -10.36
CA ILE A 200 0.15 -8.53 -9.00
C ILE A 200 -1.10 -8.89 -8.18
N ALA A 201 -2.29 -8.69 -8.74
CA ALA A 201 -3.55 -9.01 -8.07
C ALA A 201 -3.73 -10.49 -7.76
N LYS A 202 -3.12 -11.38 -8.54
CA LYS A 202 -3.16 -12.83 -8.30
C LYS A 202 -2.14 -13.30 -7.26
N ASN A 203 -0.99 -12.66 -7.23
CA ASN A 203 0.15 -13.10 -6.43
C ASN A 203 0.17 -12.50 -5.02
N TYR A 204 -0.55 -11.39 -4.79
CA TYR A 204 -0.53 -10.69 -3.52
C TYR A 204 -1.95 -10.37 -3.03
N ASP A 205 -2.39 -11.12 -2.04
CA ASP A 205 -3.65 -10.86 -1.36
C ASP A 205 -3.59 -9.56 -0.56
N GLY A 206 -4.68 -8.79 -0.60
CA GLY A 206 -4.82 -7.57 0.21
C GLY A 206 -3.89 -6.43 -0.18
N VAL A 207 -3.32 -6.46 -1.39
CA VAL A 207 -2.58 -5.32 -1.94
C VAL A 207 -3.53 -4.31 -2.58
N ARG A 208 -3.33 -3.05 -2.26
CA ARG A 208 -3.95 -1.90 -2.93
C ARG A 208 -2.91 -1.20 -3.76
N LEU A 209 -3.27 -0.86 -4.97
CA LEU A 209 -2.40 -0.28 -5.99
C LEU A 209 -2.98 1.03 -6.49
N GLY A 210 -2.13 1.97 -6.88
CA GLY A 210 -2.61 3.25 -7.40
C GLY A 210 -1.49 4.23 -7.71
N PHE A 211 -1.66 5.45 -7.25
CA PHE A 211 -0.82 6.58 -7.59
C PHE A 211 -0.38 7.33 -6.34
N ASP A 212 0.91 7.58 -6.24
CA ASP A 212 1.44 8.57 -5.33
C ASP A 212 1.35 9.95 -5.99
N LEU A 213 0.88 10.92 -5.23
CA LEU A 213 0.51 12.25 -5.69
C LEU A 213 1.14 13.32 -4.79
N LYS A 214 1.57 14.42 -5.39
CA LYS A 214 2.11 15.61 -4.71
C LYS A 214 1.37 16.88 -5.09
#